data_2fb40acd76f8f61043b68159a323d67d
#
_entry.id   2fb40acd76f8f61043b68159a323d67d
#
_cell.length_a   1.000
_cell.length_b   1.000
_cell.length_c   1.000
_cell.angle_alpha   90.00
_cell.angle_beta   90.00
_cell.angle_gamma   90.00
#
_symmetry.space_group_name_H-M   'P 1'
#
loop_
_entity.id
_entity.type
_entity.pdbx_description
1 polymer ?
#
loop_
_entity_poly.entity_id
_entity_poly.type
_entity_poly.pdbx_seq_one_letter_code
_entity_poly.pdbx_strand_id
1 'polypeptide(L)'
;GLQTGTATFETTIPSWEKWDAGHLPFGRIIAIEDNNYLGWAALSPVSSRCVYGGVAEVSVYVAETARGKGAGAFLLKNLIEISEANNIWTLQSGIFRDNVASHKLHIKCGFREVGYKEKVGQLHGVWKDNVLLERRSKVVGI
;
A
#
# COMPACT_ATOMS: atom_id res chain seq x y z
N GLY A 1 4.47 6.24 -9.17
CA GLY A 1 5.43 5.51 -9.14
C GLY A 1 6.89 5.87 -9.36
N LEU A 2 7.55 5.05 -10.12
CA LEU A 2 9.00 5.20 -10.38
C LEU A 2 9.31 6.51 -11.09
N GLN A 3 8.46 6.94 -12.01
CA GLN A 3 8.70 8.14 -12.81
C GLN A 3 8.54 9.44 -12.02
N THR A 4 7.61 9.45 -11.07
CA THR A 4 7.36 10.66 -10.27
C THR A 4 8.35 10.83 -9.13
N GLY A 5 8.99 9.74 -8.69
CA GLY A 5 9.94 9.77 -7.57
C GLY A 5 9.30 10.03 -6.21
N THR A 6 7.96 9.95 -6.09
CA THR A 6 7.25 10.24 -4.83
C THR A 6 6.68 9.01 -4.14
N ALA A 7 6.72 7.84 -4.77
CA ALA A 7 6.03 6.66 -4.27
C ALA A 7 6.95 5.54 -3.78
N THR A 8 8.20 5.45 -4.24
CA THR A 8 9.06 4.33 -3.91
C THR A 8 10.54 4.70 -4.01
N PHE A 9 11.37 4.01 -3.22
CA PHE A 9 12.83 4.06 -3.33
C PHE A 9 13.35 3.20 -4.47
N GLU A 10 12.56 2.28 -5.01
CA GLU A 10 12.97 1.44 -6.12
C GLU A 10 13.10 2.26 -7.39
N THR A 11 14.17 2.00 -8.14
CA THR A 11 14.49 2.69 -9.39
C THR A 11 14.36 1.78 -10.60
N THR A 12 14.08 0.49 -10.41
CA THR A 12 13.89 -0.49 -11.48
C THR A 12 12.58 -1.24 -11.30
N ILE A 13 11.98 -1.66 -12.42
CA ILE A 13 10.75 -2.47 -12.39
C ILE A 13 11.14 -3.92 -12.08
N PRO A 14 10.57 -4.56 -11.05
CA PRO A 14 10.88 -5.94 -10.75
C PRO A 14 10.29 -6.90 -11.79
N SER A 15 10.87 -8.10 -11.93
CA SER A 15 10.30 -9.16 -12.74
C SER A 15 9.00 -9.67 -12.11
N TRP A 16 8.15 -10.33 -12.90
CA TRP A 16 6.93 -10.94 -12.39
C TRP A 16 7.21 -11.94 -11.27
N GLU A 17 8.21 -12.81 -11.45
CA GLU A 17 8.57 -13.82 -10.46
C GLU A 17 8.98 -13.19 -9.14
N LYS A 18 9.75 -12.13 -9.18
CA LYS A 18 10.18 -11.40 -7.99
C LYS A 18 9.01 -10.71 -7.31
N TRP A 19 8.14 -10.07 -8.10
CA TRP A 19 6.94 -9.43 -7.59
C TRP A 19 6.00 -10.44 -6.93
N ASP A 20 5.75 -11.56 -7.62
CA ASP A 20 4.87 -12.63 -7.15
C ASP A 20 5.36 -13.20 -5.81
N ALA A 21 6.66 -13.49 -5.71
CA ALA A 21 7.25 -14.04 -4.49
C ALA A 21 7.20 -13.07 -3.30
N GLY A 22 7.19 -11.77 -3.57
CA GLY A 22 7.15 -10.74 -2.53
C GLY A 22 5.76 -10.37 -2.04
N HIS A 23 4.70 -10.94 -2.61
CA HIS A 23 3.33 -10.58 -2.27
C HIS A 23 2.52 -11.80 -1.85
N LEU A 24 1.50 -11.57 -0.99
CA LEU A 24 0.58 -12.63 -0.58
C LEU A 24 -0.23 -13.12 -1.79
N PRO A 25 -0.66 -14.40 -1.78
CA PRO A 25 -1.41 -14.96 -2.92
C PRO A 25 -2.84 -14.45 -3.04
N PHE A 26 -3.35 -13.74 -2.05
CA PHE A 26 -4.66 -13.10 -2.07
C PHE A 26 -4.50 -11.58 -1.95
N GLY A 27 -5.58 -10.84 -2.22
CA GLY A 27 -5.55 -9.38 -2.13
C GLY A 27 -4.76 -8.74 -3.26
N ARG A 28 -4.74 -9.37 -4.42
CA ARG A 28 -4.12 -8.83 -5.64
C ARG A 28 -5.24 -8.37 -6.53
N ILE A 29 -5.45 -7.06 -6.62
CA ILE A 29 -6.61 -6.51 -7.33
C ILE A 29 -6.19 -5.43 -8.32
N ILE A 30 -6.99 -5.31 -9.37
CA ILE A 30 -6.82 -4.30 -10.41
C ILE A 30 -8.14 -3.53 -10.50
N ALA A 31 -8.06 -2.22 -10.62
CA ALA A 31 -9.21 -1.36 -10.90
C ALA A 31 -9.28 -1.06 -12.39
N ILE A 32 -10.44 -1.31 -12.99
CA ILE A 32 -10.68 -1.07 -14.41
C ILE A 32 -12.03 -0.35 -14.53
N GLU A 33 -12.09 0.67 -15.41
CA GLU A 33 -13.31 1.38 -15.72
C GLU A 33 -13.39 1.54 -17.24
N ASP A 34 -14.48 1.06 -17.86
CA ASP A 34 -14.70 1.13 -19.31
C ASP A 34 -13.48 0.63 -20.12
N ASN A 35 -12.93 -0.51 -19.71
CA ASN A 35 -11.72 -1.12 -20.28
C ASN A 35 -10.44 -0.32 -20.09
N ASN A 36 -10.49 0.75 -19.29
CA ASN A 36 -9.31 1.53 -18.95
C ASN A 36 -8.73 1.07 -17.61
N TYR A 37 -7.45 0.78 -17.60
CA TYR A 37 -6.72 0.41 -16.39
C TYR A 37 -6.54 1.65 -15.51
N LEU A 38 -6.96 1.55 -14.25
CA LEU A 38 -6.87 2.65 -13.30
C LEU A 38 -5.76 2.49 -12.27
N GLY A 39 -5.46 1.26 -11.88
CA GLY A 39 -4.45 1.01 -10.86
C GLY A 39 -4.51 -0.40 -10.31
N TRP A 40 -3.68 -0.69 -9.32
CA TRP A 40 -3.64 -1.99 -8.65
C TRP A 40 -3.38 -1.84 -7.17
N ALA A 41 -3.69 -2.88 -6.41
CA ALA A 41 -3.34 -2.98 -5.00
C ALA A 41 -2.94 -4.42 -4.67
N ALA A 42 -2.09 -4.56 -3.67
CA ALA A 42 -1.60 -5.87 -3.23
C ALA A 42 -1.18 -5.83 -1.77
N LEU A 43 -0.99 -7.02 -1.19
CA LEU A 43 -0.55 -7.20 0.19
C LEU A 43 0.80 -7.91 0.21
N SER A 44 1.68 -7.48 1.10
CA SER A 44 2.97 -8.12 1.35
C SER A 44 3.01 -8.63 2.79
N PRO A 45 3.64 -9.79 3.06
CA PRO A 45 3.83 -10.24 4.43
C PRO A 45 4.83 -9.33 5.15
N VAL A 46 4.57 -9.07 6.43
CA VAL A 46 5.42 -8.23 7.27
C VAL A 46 6.49 -9.06 7.98
N SER A 47 6.13 -10.28 8.37
CA SER A 47 7.02 -11.15 9.12
C SER A 47 6.73 -12.61 8.80
N SER A 48 7.77 -13.46 8.87
CA SER A 48 7.63 -14.91 8.75
C SER A 48 7.20 -15.57 10.08
N ARG A 49 7.16 -14.82 11.17
CA ARG A 49 6.76 -15.36 12.48
C ARG A 49 5.25 -15.55 12.53
N CYS A 50 4.80 -16.73 12.99
CA CYS A 50 3.37 -17.07 13.05
C CYS A 50 2.53 -16.09 13.86
N VAL A 51 3.09 -15.53 14.93
CA VAL A 51 2.37 -14.55 15.76
C VAL A 51 1.99 -13.28 15.02
N TYR A 52 2.69 -12.97 13.92
CA TYR A 52 2.40 -11.83 13.05
C TYR A 52 1.79 -12.25 11.72
N GLY A 53 1.24 -13.45 11.63
CA GLY A 53 0.62 -13.95 10.40
C GLY A 53 -0.59 -13.16 9.93
N GLY A 54 -1.21 -12.38 10.83
CA GLY A 54 -2.34 -11.52 10.49
C GLY A 54 -1.95 -10.06 10.24
N VAL A 55 -0.66 -9.77 10.03
CA VAL A 55 -0.17 -8.42 9.73
C VAL A 55 0.34 -8.38 8.30
N ALA A 56 -0.14 -7.43 7.51
CA ALA A 56 0.28 -7.28 6.12
C ALA A 56 0.51 -5.81 5.78
N GLU A 57 1.38 -5.56 4.82
CA GLU A 57 1.63 -4.24 4.28
C GLU A 57 0.84 -4.06 2.99
N VAL A 58 0.19 -2.90 2.86
CA VAL A 58 -0.56 -2.56 1.65
C VAL A 58 0.31 -1.83 0.66
N SER A 59 0.08 -2.11 -0.62
CA SER A 59 0.63 -1.34 -1.73
C SER A 59 -0.52 -0.94 -2.62
N VAL A 60 -0.64 0.35 -2.92
CA VAL A 60 -1.68 0.88 -3.80
C VAL A 60 -1.01 1.76 -4.85
N TYR A 61 -1.27 1.43 -6.09
CA TYR A 61 -0.79 2.22 -7.23
C TYR A 61 -1.99 2.70 -8.05
N VAL A 62 -2.02 3.99 -8.35
CA VAL A 62 -3.04 4.59 -9.21
C VAL A 62 -2.33 5.15 -10.44
N ALA A 63 -2.81 4.78 -11.62
CA ALA A 63 -2.26 5.28 -12.88
C ALA A 63 -2.39 6.79 -12.93
N GLU A 64 -1.38 7.48 -13.45
CA GLU A 64 -1.35 8.94 -13.48
C GLU A 64 -2.58 9.52 -14.18
N THR A 65 -3.02 8.90 -15.26
CA THR A 65 -4.20 9.32 -16.03
C THR A 65 -5.52 9.05 -15.28
N ALA A 66 -5.50 8.26 -14.22
CA ALA A 66 -6.69 7.90 -13.44
C ALA A 66 -6.80 8.65 -12.12
N ARG A 67 -5.89 9.56 -11.83
CA ARG A 67 -5.93 10.36 -10.59
C ARG A 67 -7.19 11.23 -10.54
N GLY A 68 -7.73 11.37 -9.33
CA GLY A 68 -8.94 12.16 -9.11
C GLY A 68 -10.24 11.42 -9.40
N LYS A 69 -10.19 10.15 -9.79
CA LYS A 69 -11.38 9.33 -10.10
C LYS A 69 -11.81 8.42 -8.96
N GLY A 70 -11.17 8.52 -7.80
CA GLY A 70 -11.51 7.67 -6.66
C GLY A 70 -10.98 6.25 -6.74
N ALA A 71 -10.09 5.94 -7.68
CA ALA A 71 -9.54 4.59 -7.85
C ALA A 71 -8.75 4.13 -6.63
N GLY A 72 -7.97 5.01 -6.01
CA GLY A 72 -7.21 4.68 -4.81
C GLY A 72 -8.10 4.27 -3.65
N ALA A 73 -9.17 5.02 -3.40
CA ALA A 73 -10.13 4.69 -2.34
C ALA A 73 -10.85 3.37 -2.64
N PHE A 74 -11.25 3.15 -3.88
CA PHE A 74 -11.87 1.91 -4.32
C PHE A 74 -10.96 0.71 -4.07
N LEU A 75 -9.70 0.81 -4.50
CA LEU A 75 -8.71 -0.25 -4.33
C LEU A 75 -8.45 -0.54 -2.85
N LEU A 76 -8.22 0.50 -2.05
CA LEU A 76 -7.88 0.33 -0.64
C LEU A 76 -9.05 -0.24 0.15
N LYS A 77 -10.27 0.21 -0.10
CA LYS A 77 -11.46 -0.33 0.56
C LYS A 77 -11.67 -1.81 0.24
N ASN A 78 -11.50 -2.20 -1.02
CA ASN A 78 -11.61 -3.60 -1.41
C ASN A 78 -10.50 -4.44 -0.79
N LEU A 79 -9.29 -3.90 -0.72
CA LEU A 79 -8.16 -4.59 -0.10
C LEU A 79 -8.41 -4.84 1.38
N ILE A 80 -9.02 -3.89 2.08
CA ILE A 80 -9.42 -4.03 3.48
C ILE A 80 -10.40 -5.20 3.65
N GLU A 81 -11.44 -5.26 2.81
CA GLU A 81 -12.43 -6.34 2.87
C GLU A 81 -11.79 -7.71 2.62
N ILE A 82 -10.93 -7.81 1.61
CA ILE A 82 -10.24 -9.07 1.29
C ILE A 82 -9.32 -9.48 2.44
N SER A 83 -8.62 -8.52 3.04
CA SER A 83 -7.73 -8.81 4.16
C SER A 83 -8.48 -9.38 5.35
N GLU A 84 -9.62 -8.80 5.69
CA GLU A 84 -10.46 -9.29 6.79
C GLU A 84 -11.02 -10.67 6.48
N ALA A 85 -11.43 -10.93 5.23
CA ALA A 85 -11.90 -12.25 4.80
C ALA A 85 -10.80 -13.32 4.90
N ASN A 86 -9.54 -12.94 4.88
CA ASN A 86 -8.39 -13.84 5.00
C ASN A 86 -7.71 -13.76 6.37
N ASN A 87 -8.43 -13.28 7.38
CA ASN A 87 -7.98 -13.20 8.77
C ASN A 87 -6.72 -12.35 8.97
N ILE A 88 -6.59 -11.29 8.19
CA ILE A 88 -5.55 -10.28 8.37
C ILE A 88 -6.11 -9.18 9.29
N TRP A 89 -5.59 -9.07 10.50
CA TRP A 89 -6.13 -8.15 11.51
C TRP A 89 -5.48 -6.78 11.52
N THR A 90 -4.26 -6.64 10.96
CA THR A 90 -3.57 -5.36 10.88
C THR A 90 -3.03 -5.13 9.48
N LEU A 91 -3.35 -3.97 8.92
CA LEU A 91 -2.74 -3.45 7.70
C LEU A 91 -1.82 -2.28 8.06
N GLN A 92 -0.64 -2.26 7.47
CA GLN A 92 0.28 -1.14 7.64
C GLN A 92 0.73 -0.61 6.29
N SER A 93 1.17 0.63 6.28
CA SER A 93 1.66 1.30 5.09
C SER A 93 2.79 2.25 5.46
N GLY A 94 3.82 2.29 4.61
CA GLY A 94 4.87 3.29 4.72
C GLY A 94 4.85 4.14 3.46
N ILE A 95 4.69 5.43 3.61
CA ILE A 95 4.61 6.35 2.47
C ILE A 95 5.58 7.51 2.66
N PHE A 96 6.05 8.09 1.57
CA PHE A 96 6.85 9.29 1.65
C PHE A 96 6.02 10.44 2.22
N ARG A 97 6.62 11.25 3.10
CA ARG A 97 5.92 12.37 3.72
C ARG A 97 5.36 13.36 2.67
N ASP A 98 6.06 13.56 1.57
CA ASP A 98 5.63 14.46 0.51
C ASP A 98 4.53 13.87 -0.39
N ASN A 99 4.17 12.60 -0.19
CA ASN A 99 3.06 11.98 -0.88
C ASN A 99 1.73 12.27 -0.15
N VAL A 100 1.31 13.51 -0.20
CA VAL A 100 0.15 14.03 0.54
C VAL A 100 -1.15 13.33 0.12
N ALA A 101 -1.31 13.05 -1.17
CA ALA A 101 -2.49 12.37 -1.70
C ALA A 101 -2.66 10.99 -1.11
N SER A 102 -1.58 10.22 -1.00
CA SER A 102 -1.60 8.89 -0.40
C SER A 102 -1.89 8.95 1.10
N HIS A 103 -1.32 9.92 1.80
CA HIS A 103 -1.60 10.12 3.23
C HIS A 103 -3.09 10.36 3.47
N LYS A 104 -3.69 11.28 2.73
CA LYS A 104 -5.13 11.60 2.84
C LYS A 104 -5.99 10.38 2.51
N LEU A 105 -5.61 9.61 1.49
CA LEU A 105 -6.32 8.40 1.10
C LEU A 105 -6.36 7.39 2.25
N HIS A 106 -5.21 7.13 2.87
CA HIS A 106 -5.13 6.17 3.98
C HIS A 106 -5.94 6.62 5.19
N ILE A 107 -5.85 7.89 5.56
CA ILE A 107 -6.63 8.43 6.68
C ILE A 107 -8.13 8.30 6.40
N LYS A 108 -8.56 8.61 5.18
CA LYS A 108 -9.96 8.47 4.77
C LYS A 108 -10.46 7.04 4.88
N CYS A 109 -9.60 6.06 4.63
CA CYS A 109 -9.95 4.65 4.70
C CYS A 109 -9.77 4.02 6.10
N GLY A 110 -9.54 4.83 7.12
CA GLY A 110 -9.50 4.37 8.49
C GLY A 110 -8.12 4.04 9.04
N PHE A 111 -7.07 4.37 8.32
CA PHE A 111 -5.70 4.26 8.83
C PHE A 111 -5.41 5.43 9.77
N ARG A 112 -4.52 5.21 10.73
CA ARG A 112 -4.00 6.26 11.62
C ARG A 112 -2.50 6.38 11.44
N GLU A 113 -1.95 7.56 11.64
CA GLU A 113 -0.51 7.78 11.65
C GLU A 113 0.06 7.27 12.98
N VAL A 114 1.04 6.38 12.92
CA VAL A 114 1.69 5.84 14.11
C VAL A 114 3.09 6.41 14.34
N GLY A 115 3.64 7.07 13.35
CA GLY A 115 4.96 7.70 13.48
C GLY A 115 5.58 7.98 12.14
N TYR A 116 6.85 8.36 12.16
CA TYR A 116 7.61 8.54 10.93
C TYR A 116 9.08 8.25 11.17
N LYS A 117 9.77 7.94 10.09
CA LYS A 117 11.22 7.74 10.09
C LYS A 117 11.87 8.90 9.33
N GLU A 118 12.65 9.69 10.03
CA GLU A 118 13.29 10.86 9.47
C GLU A 118 14.45 10.45 8.58
N LYS A 119 14.47 10.97 7.35
CA LYS A 119 15.58 10.78 6.39
C LYS A 119 16.04 9.33 6.33
N VAL A 120 15.08 8.42 6.16
CA VAL A 120 15.32 6.98 6.22
C VAL A 120 16.06 6.45 4.99
N GLY A 121 16.00 7.17 3.87
CA GLY A 121 16.68 6.78 2.64
C GLY A 121 16.79 7.93 1.66
N GLN A 122 17.62 7.75 0.65
CA GLN A 122 17.77 8.71 -0.44
C GLN A 122 17.14 8.19 -1.72
N LEU A 123 16.50 9.11 -2.46
CA LEU A 123 16.03 8.85 -3.81
C LEU A 123 16.54 9.98 -4.69
N HIS A 124 17.36 9.64 -5.68
CA HIS A 124 17.99 10.61 -6.59
C HIS A 124 18.71 11.75 -5.83
N GLY A 125 19.43 11.38 -4.78
CA GLY A 125 20.21 12.35 -3.97
C GLY A 125 19.38 13.14 -2.96
N VAL A 126 18.07 12.92 -2.88
CA VAL A 126 17.18 13.62 -1.94
C VAL A 126 16.82 12.69 -0.78
N TRP A 127 17.07 13.13 0.44
CA TRP A 127 16.66 12.39 1.64
C TRP A 127 15.14 12.44 1.79
N LYS A 128 14.54 11.31 2.12
CA LYS A 128 13.09 11.16 2.27
C LYS A 128 12.72 10.71 3.67
N ASP A 129 11.70 11.36 4.24
CA ASP A 129 11.02 10.88 5.44
C ASP A 129 9.96 9.87 5.05
N ASN A 130 9.77 8.85 5.86
CA ASN A 130 8.75 7.84 5.67
C ASN A 130 7.73 7.92 6.79
N VAL A 131 6.46 8.13 6.45
CA VAL A 131 5.35 8.16 7.41
C VAL A 131 4.76 6.76 7.53
N LEU A 132 4.56 6.31 8.77
CA LEU A 132 4.02 4.99 9.07
C LEU A 132 2.55 5.10 9.45
N LEU A 133 1.71 4.32 8.80
CA LEU A 133 0.27 4.30 8.98
C LEU A 133 -0.19 2.88 9.30
N GLU A 134 -1.26 2.75 10.07
CA GLU A 134 -1.77 1.46 10.50
C GLU A 134 -3.30 1.49 10.55
N ARG A 135 -3.92 0.38 10.12
CA ARG A 135 -5.34 0.15 10.34
C ARG A 135 -5.52 -1.18 11.05
N ARG A 136 -6.13 -1.15 12.23
CA ARG A 136 -6.45 -2.36 13.01
C ARG A 136 -7.90 -2.75 12.76
N SER A 137 -8.12 -4.00 12.32
CA SER A 137 -9.47 -4.51 12.11
C SER A 137 -10.25 -4.56 13.44
N LYS A 138 -11.55 -4.26 13.35
CA LYS A 138 -12.50 -4.42 14.46
C LYS A 138 -13.39 -5.64 14.24
N VAL A 139 -13.13 -6.40 13.20
CA VAL A 139 -13.94 -7.53 12.75
C VAL A 139 -13.22 -8.86 12.99
N VAL A 140 -11.92 -8.93 12.70
CA VAL A 140 -11.11 -10.14 12.86
C VAL A 140 -9.97 -9.89 13.84
N GLY A 141 -9.48 -10.97 14.46
CA GLY A 141 -8.40 -10.88 15.43
C GLY A 141 -8.80 -10.21 16.74
N ILE A 142 -10.07 -10.27 17.08
CA ILE A 142 -10.63 -9.67 18.29
C ILE A 142 -10.76 -10.69 19.43
#